data_16b940f490de8ceeb57c09da9579cb60
#
_entry.id   16b940f490de8ceeb57c09da9579cb60
#
_cell.length_a   1.000
_cell.length_b   1.000
_cell.length_c   1.000
_cell.angle_alpha   90.00
_cell.angle_beta   90.00
_cell.angle_gamma   90.00
#
_symmetry.space_group_name_H-M   'P 1'
#
loop_
_entity.id
_entity.type
_entity.pdbx_description
1 polymer ?
#
loop_
_entity_poly.entity_id
_entity_poly.type
_entity_poly.pdbx_seq_one_letter_code
_entity_poly.pdbx_strand_id
1 'polypeptide(L)'
;MPGALLVDIGDTFHGLPVANHFKGESIVELMNKANYDIMVPGNHDFNYGLPQLAKLASKAKFNILAANISWQANDSLLFPATVIKQINGIPVGFFGLTTTATPSSTGEKNVDGLDFKSYTEPAGKAIKDLRRQGARIIICLAHVGRKETQQLAKELGNDIQIIIDGHDHISAMEQVGNVLITSSGCYEANIGLVTIEYDKQARKINRATSTLITAEQAHRSGKRDKKTSRLLENYMATVNRIFGEVIGYSQVLLQATRGTEETPGIRNSEQPIGNLLADALRKQAKTDLAIFNSGNIKSSLSIGNITQANINAMCPHENYLVIKEINGKLLKKILEQSVRTAPEPSGGFEQISGFSFTYNPSNPEDSKVTQIRIGNRSIDMDDETIRYTLAVNNFTADGGDGFTMLKEAQTLKEGEALEAVVADYIKSISPLTTSNTGTDNRIQTIK
;
A
#
# COMPACT_ATOMS: atom_id res chain seq x y z
N MET A 1 -31.33 1.99 3.80
CA MET A 1 -32.06 3.25 4.06
C MET A 1 -32.54 3.78 2.71
N PRO A 2 -33.81 4.14 2.52
CA PRO A 2 -34.24 4.77 1.27
C PRO A 2 -33.47 6.09 1.07
N GLY A 3 -32.89 6.28 -0.11
CA GLY A 3 -32.14 7.50 -0.45
C GLY A 3 -30.72 7.59 0.09
N ALA A 4 -30.13 6.50 0.61
CA ALA A 4 -28.70 6.45 0.91
C ALA A 4 -27.92 5.94 -0.31
N LEU A 5 -26.72 6.49 -0.54
CA LEU A 5 -25.73 6.01 -1.49
C LEU A 5 -24.60 5.33 -0.73
N LEU A 6 -24.04 4.29 -1.32
CA LEU A 6 -22.83 3.63 -0.85
C LEU A 6 -21.65 4.05 -1.73
N VAL A 7 -20.67 4.71 -1.13
CA VAL A 7 -19.49 5.23 -1.83
C VAL A 7 -18.22 4.59 -1.30
N ASP A 8 -17.24 4.47 -2.17
CA ASP A 8 -15.91 3.94 -1.86
C ASP A 8 -14.84 4.99 -2.13
N ILE A 9 -13.83 5.06 -1.27
CA ILE A 9 -12.79 6.09 -1.34
C ILE A 9 -11.43 5.51 -1.77
N GLY A 10 -11.44 4.37 -2.45
CA GLY A 10 -10.26 3.80 -3.09
C GLY A 10 -9.36 2.94 -2.21
N ASP A 11 -8.30 2.42 -2.84
CA ASP A 11 -7.42 1.39 -2.33
C ASP A 11 -8.17 0.08 -2.01
N THR A 12 -9.10 -0.28 -2.88
CA THR A 12 -10.08 -1.33 -2.65
C THR A 12 -9.80 -2.59 -3.45
N PHE A 13 -9.21 -2.49 -4.64
CA PHE A 13 -9.00 -3.64 -5.53
C PHE A 13 -7.79 -4.49 -5.16
N HIS A 14 -6.94 -4.04 -4.24
CA HIS A 14 -5.69 -4.68 -3.82
C HIS A 14 -5.64 -4.84 -2.29
N GLY A 15 -4.82 -5.79 -1.81
CA GLY A 15 -4.48 -5.92 -0.38
C GLY A 15 -4.68 -7.34 0.15
N LEU A 16 -5.91 -7.80 0.32
CA LEU A 16 -6.19 -9.14 0.87
C LEU A 16 -6.01 -10.23 -0.19
N PRO A 17 -5.68 -11.49 0.20
CA PRO A 17 -5.52 -12.61 -0.73
C PRO A 17 -6.69 -12.81 -1.69
N VAL A 18 -7.92 -12.52 -1.25
CA VAL A 18 -9.11 -12.60 -2.10
C VAL A 18 -9.16 -11.49 -3.16
N ALA A 19 -8.57 -10.34 -2.90
CA ALA A 19 -8.40 -9.28 -3.89
C ALA A 19 -7.24 -9.60 -4.83
N ASN A 20 -6.07 -9.93 -4.27
CA ASN A 20 -4.84 -10.12 -5.02
C ASN A 20 -4.89 -11.32 -5.96
N HIS A 21 -5.36 -12.47 -5.50
CA HIS A 21 -5.44 -13.68 -6.34
C HIS A 21 -6.32 -13.48 -7.60
N PHE A 22 -7.41 -12.74 -7.46
CA PHE A 22 -8.32 -12.43 -8.57
C PHE A 22 -8.03 -11.05 -9.20
N LYS A 23 -6.92 -10.40 -8.85
CA LYS A 23 -6.51 -9.08 -9.39
C LYS A 23 -7.65 -8.06 -9.37
N GLY A 24 -8.39 -7.98 -8.25
CA GLY A 24 -9.50 -7.07 -8.01
C GLY A 24 -10.87 -7.53 -8.57
N GLU A 25 -10.95 -8.57 -9.41
CA GLU A 25 -12.22 -9.00 -10.01
C GLU A 25 -13.25 -9.46 -8.97
N SER A 26 -12.80 -10.19 -7.95
CA SER A 26 -13.64 -10.60 -6.82
C SER A 26 -14.24 -9.41 -6.08
N ILE A 27 -13.46 -8.36 -5.91
CA ILE A 27 -13.90 -7.16 -5.20
C ILE A 27 -14.94 -6.39 -6.01
N VAL A 28 -14.70 -6.19 -7.32
CA VAL A 28 -15.70 -5.55 -8.20
C VAL A 28 -17.02 -6.31 -8.19
N GLU A 29 -16.99 -7.65 -8.22
CA GLU A 29 -18.23 -8.44 -8.15
C GLU A 29 -18.94 -8.32 -6.79
N LEU A 30 -18.17 -8.29 -5.69
CA LEU A 30 -18.72 -8.06 -4.34
C LEU A 30 -19.31 -6.65 -4.21
N MET A 31 -18.62 -5.61 -4.69
CA MET A 31 -19.12 -4.24 -4.73
C MET A 31 -20.40 -4.11 -5.58
N ASN A 32 -20.42 -4.72 -6.76
CA ASN A 32 -21.63 -4.79 -7.59
C ASN A 32 -22.79 -5.46 -6.86
N LYS A 33 -22.50 -6.53 -6.10
CA LYS A 33 -23.50 -7.26 -5.34
C LYS A 33 -24.01 -6.51 -4.12
N ALA A 34 -23.14 -5.73 -3.49
CA ALA A 34 -23.45 -4.84 -2.38
C ALA A 34 -24.14 -3.54 -2.83
N ASN A 35 -24.28 -3.32 -4.16
CA ASN A 35 -24.86 -2.13 -4.77
C ASN A 35 -24.12 -0.85 -4.40
N TYR A 36 -22.80 -0.84 -4.57
CA TYR A 36 -22.05 0.40 -4.54
C TYR A 36 -22.54 1.34 -5.65
N ASP A 37 -22.52 2.64 -5.40
CA ASP A 37 -23.01 3.68 -6.31
C ASP A 37 -21.87 4.44 -6.99
N ILE A 38 -20.82 4.75 -6.24
CA ILE A 38 -19.70 5.59 -6.69
C ILE A 38 -18.40 5.09 -6.02
N MET A 39 -17.29 5.21 -6.74
CA MET A 39 -15.93 4.99 -6.25
C MET A 39 -15.00 6.08 -6.77
N VAL A 40 -13.99 6.44 -6.00
CA VAL A 40 -12.79 7.12 -6.47
C VAL A 40 -11.60 6.17 -6.37
N PRO A 41 -10.73 6.03 -7.38
CA PRO A 41 -9.58 5.14 -7.27
C PRO A 41 -8.53 5.72 -6.32
N GLY A 42 -7.96 4.86 -5.46
CA GLY A 42 -6.74 5.16 -4.72
C GLY A 42 -5.48 4.78 -5.50
N ASN A 43 -4.31 5.00 -4.90
CA ASN A 43 -3.05 4.67 -5.55
C ASN A 43 -2.85 3.16 -5.73
N HIS A 44 -3.30 2.34 -4.78
CA HIS A 44 -3.15 0.87 -4.87
C HIS A 44 -4.12 0.21 -5.85
N ASP A 45 -5.17 0.89 -6.32
CA ASP A 45 -6.04 0.37 -7.37
C ASP A 45 -5.34 0.28 -8.74
N PHE A 46 -4.20 0.96 -8.89
CA PHE A 46 -3.33 0.88 -10.07
C PHE A 46 -2.26 -0.21 -10.00
N ASN A 47 -2.12 -0.94 -8.89
CA ASN A 47 -1.04 -1.93 -8.69
C ASN A 47 -0.99 -3.03 -9.76
N TYR A 48 -2.12 -3.35 -10.39
CA TYR A 48 -2.16 -4.35 -11.47
C TYR A 48 -2.00 -3.75 -12.88
N GLY A 49 -1.66 -2.46 -12.98
CA GLY A 49 -1.50 -1.73 -14.23
C GLY A 49 -2.81 -1.34 -14.92
N LEU A 50 -2.70 -0.46 -15.92
CA LEU A 50 -3.84 0.12 -16.62
C LEU A 50 -4.74 -0.89 -17.35
N PRO A 51 -4.20 -1.96 -18.00
CA PRO A 51 -5.06 -2.94 -18.67
C PRO A 51 -6.02 -3.65 -17.71
N GLN A 52 -5.54 -4.00 -16.50
CA GLN A 52 -6.38 -4.64 -15.50
C GLN A 52 -7.37 -3.64 -14.89
N LEU A 53 -6.95 -2.42 -14.58
CA LEU A 53 -7.85 -1.37 -14.09
C LEU A 53 -8.98 -1.08 -15.09
N ALA A 54 -8.69 -0.99 -16.39
CA ALA A 54 -9.70 -0.83 -17.43
C ALA A 54 -10.68 -2.02 -17.47
N LYS A 55 -10.18 -3.25 -17.31
CA LYS A 55 -11.02 -4.46 -17.22
C LYS A 55 -11.95 -4.40 -15.99
N LEU A 56 -11.44 -4.01 -14.83
CA LEU A 56 -12.22 -3.84 -13.59
C LEU A 56 -13.29 -2.77 -13.77
N ALA A 57 -12.93 -1.62 -14.31
CA ALA A 57 -13.85 -0.53 -14.60
C ALA A 57 -14.97 -0.95 -15.56
N SER A 58 -14.66 -1.76 -16.58
CA SER A 58 -15.68 -2.27 -17.52
C SER A 58 -16.70 -3.22 -16.89
N LYS A 59 -16.32 -3.88 -15.77
CA LYS A 59 -17.20 -4.79 -15.00
C LYS A 59 -17.95 -4.08 -13.89
N ALA A 60 -17.51 -2.89 -13.46
CA ALA A 60 -18.13 -2.12 -12.39
C ALA A 60 -19.53 -1.65 -12.81
N LYS A 61 -20.52 -1.81 -11.93
CA LYS A 61 -21.89 -1.29 -12.08
C LYS A 61 -22.09 0.03 -11.35
N PHE A 62 -21.04 0.55 -10.77
CA PHE A 62 -20.97 1.84 -10.08
C PHE A 62 -20.10 2.82 -10.88
N ASN A 63 -20.23 4.10 -10.60
CA ASN A 63 -19.43 5.11 -11.26
C ASN A 63 -18.03 5.18 -10.62
N ILE A 64 -16.99 5.11 -11.43
CA ILE A 64 -15.61 5.42 -10.99
C ILE A 64 -15.32 6.84 -11.44
N LEU A 65 -14.89 7.72 -10.51
CA LEU A 65 -14.68 9.15 -10.77
C LEU A 65 -13.22 9.55 -10.50
N ALA A 66 -12.62 10.30 -11.43
CA ALA A 66 -11.31 10.90 -11.21
C ALA A 66 -11.19 12.19 -12.06
N ALA A 67 -11.26 13.35 -11.42
CA ALA A 67 -11.17 14.63 -12.09
C ALA A 67 -9.75 15.07 -12.41
N ASN A 68 -8.75 14.50 -11.71
CA ASN A 68 -7.36 14.93 -11.82
C ASN A 68 -6.42 13.89 -12.47
N ILE A 69 -6.97 12.86 -13.11
CA ILE A 69 -6.17 11.87 -13.86
C ILE A 69 -6.49 11.98 -15.34
N SER A 70 -5.49 12.28 -16.16
CA SER A 70 -5.64 12.40 -17.61
C SER A 70 -4.54 11.65 -18.38
N TRP A 71 -4.81 11.35 -19.62
CA TRP A 71 -3.83 10.82 -20.55
C TRP A 71 -2.86 11.91 -20.99
N GLN A 72 -1.56 11.70 -20.86
CA GLN A 72 -0.52 12.63 -21.32
C GLN A 72 -0.65 12.95 -22.80
N ALA A 73 -1.06 11.98 -23.61
CA ALA A 73 -1.12 12.11 -25.06
C ALA A 73 -2.13 13.15 -25.57
N ASN A 74 -3.24 13.38 -24.84
CA ASN A 74 -4.34 14.19 -25.35
C ASN A 74 -5.14 14.95 -24.28
N ASP A 75 -4.69 14.88 -23.03
CA ASP A 75 -5.33 15.52 -21.86
C ASP A 75 -6.78 15.06 -21.58
N SER A 76 -7.23 13.97 -22.21
CA SER A 76 -8.54 13.40 -21.90
C SER A 76 -8.51 12.68 -20.54
N LEU A 77 -9.58 12.76 -19.77
CA LEU A 77 -9.67 12.11 -18.46
C LEU A 77 -9.67 10.59 -18.60
N LEU A 78 -9.03 9.91 -17.66
CA LEU A 78 -9.05 8.44 -17.54
C LEU A 78 -10.45 7.94 -17.18
N PHE A 79 -11.13 8.63 -16.26
CA PHE A 79 -12.49 8.36 -15.81
C PHE A 79 -13.33 9.63 -15.84
N PRO A 80 -14.67 9.55 -15.85
CA PRO A 80 -15.52 10.73 -15.67
C PRO A 80 -15.13 11.53 -14.43
N ALA A 81 -15.08 12.87 -14.57
CA ALA A 81 -14.78 13.74 -13.43
C ALA A 81 -15.90 13.75 -12.40
N THR A 82 -17.15 13.68 -12.86
CA THR A 82 -18.35 14.00 -12.07
C THR A 82 -19.50 13.05 -12.34
N VAL A 83 -20.42 12.96 -11.37
CA VAL A 83 -21.75 12.37 -11.54
C VAL A 83 -22.78 13.11 -10.69
N ILE A 84 -24.03 13.19 -11.16
CA ILE A 84 -25.18 13.67 -10.37
C ILE A 84 -26.08 12.50 -10.00
N LYS A 85 -26.41 12.40 -8.74
CA LYS A 85 -27.39 11.43 -8.21
C LYS A 85 -28.59 12.18 -7.61
N GLN A 86 -29.80 11.64 -7.80
CA GLN A 86 -31.00 12.16 -7.18
C GLN A 86 -31.18 11.52 -5.82
N ILE A 87 -31.05 12.29 -4.74
CA ILE A 87 -31.25 11.83 -3.37
C ILE A 87 -32.48 12.53 -2.79
N ASN A 88 -33.55 11.79 -2.58
CA ASN A 88 -34.83 12.35 -2.10
C ASN A 88 -35.34 13.55 -2.94
N GLY A 89 -35.10 13.49 -4.26
CA GLY A 89 -35.49 14.55 -5.21
C GLY A 89 -34.57 15.78 -5.20
N ILE A 90 -33.38 15.68 -4.57
CA ILE A 90 -32.35 16.71 -4.56
C ILE A 90 -31.21 16.24 -5.45
N PRO A 91 -30.79 17.04 -6.47
CA PRO A 91 -29.62 16.70 -7.27
C PRO A 91 -28.35 16.97 -6.49
N VAL A 92 -27.64 15.88 -6.12
CA VAL A 92 -26.35 15.90 -5.44
C VAL A 92 -25.25 15.55 -6.44
N GLY A 93 -24.30 16.44 -6.60
CA GLY A 93 -23.14 16.27 -7.46
C GLY A 93 -21.95 15.67 -6.69
N PHE A 94 -21.26 14.77 -7.35
CA PHE A 94 -20.04 14.14 -6.83
C PHE A 94 -18.92 14.34 -7.84
N PHE A 95 -17.69 14.56 -7.35
CA PHE A 95 -16.47 14.49 -8.14
C PHE A 95 -15.38 13.74 -7.38
N GLY A 96 -14.45 13.13 -8.11
CA GLY A 96 -13.38 12.30 -7.55
C GLY A 96 -12.00 12.94 -7.66
N LEU A 97 -11.14 12.78 -6.65
CA LEU A 97 -9.72 13.15 -6.66
C LEU A 97 -8.87 12.00 -6.14
N THR A 98 -7.77 11.72 -6.84
CA THR A 98 -6.78 10.68 -6.47
C THR A 98 -5.45 11.36 -6.17
N THR A 99 -4.67 10.79 -5.23
CA THR A 99 -3.39 11.37 -4.81
C THR A 99 -2.39 11.50 -5.95
N THR A 100 -1.70 12.65 -6.01
CA THR A 100 -0.63 12.92 -6.98
C THR A 100 0.62 12.06 -6.73
N ALA A 101 0.73 11.44 -5.55
CA ALA A 101 1.80 10.50 -5.22
C ALA A 101 1.62 9.11 -5.87
N THR A 102 0.52 8.86 -6.59
CA THR A 102 0.22 7.55 -7.20
C THR A 102 1.39 6.98 -8.01
N PRO A 103 2.09 7.72 -8.90
CA PRO A 103 3.22 7.14 -9.66
C PRO A 103 4.34 6.59 -8.77
N SER A 104 4.66 7.27 -7.67
CA SER A 104 5.71 6.84 -6.75
C SER A 104 5.27 5.74 -5.78
N SER A 105 3.97 5.58 -5.53
CA SER A 105 3.43 4.63 -4.55
C SER A 105 2.91 3.32 -5.14
N THR A 106 2.58 3.28 -6.45
CA THR A 106 2.18 2.05 -7.15
C THR A 106 3.24 1.50 -8.11
N GLY A 107 4.27 2.31 -8.44
CA GLY A 107 5.28 2.06 -9.45
C GLY A 107 4.95 2.73 -10.78
N GLU A 108 5.94 3.44 -11.35
CA GLU A 108 5.77 4.27 -12.55
C GLU A 108 5.20 3.48 -13.74
N LYS A 109 5.65 2.23 -13.96
CA LYS A 109 5.18 1.36 -15.06
C LYS A 109 3.67 1.06 -15.00
N ASN A 110 3.07 1.07 -13.80
CA ASN A 110 1.65 0.77 -13.62
C ASN A 110 0.73 1.91 -14.07
N VAL A 111 1.28 3.11 -14.22
CA VAL A 111 0.55 4.33 -14.57
C VAL A 111 1.19 5.05 -15.76
N ASP A 112 2.03 4.37 -16.53
CA ASP A 112 2.70 4.93 -17.70
C ASP A 112 1.70 5.56 -18.69
N GLY A 113 2.02 6.77 -19.15
CA GLY A 113 1.16 7.55 -20.02
C GLY A 113 0.05 8.33 -19.30
N LEU A 114 -0.04 8.29 -17.97
CA LEU A 114 -0.98 9.11 -17.20
C LEU A 114 -0.29 10.30 -16.54
N ASP A 115 -1.07 11.39 -16.41
CA ASP A 115 -0.74 12.57 -15.63
C ASP A 115 -1.69 12.70 -14.45
N PHE A 116 -1.12 12.89 -13.25
CA PHE A 116 -1.84 13.12 -11.99
C PHE A 116 -1.73 14.58 -11.60
N LYS A 117 -2.71 15.38 -11.98
CA LYS A 117 -2.71 16.83 -11.77
C LYS A 117 -2.98 17.20 -10.32
N SER A 118 -2.43 18.33 -9.89
CA SER A 118 -2.78 18.93 -8.60
C SER A 118 -4.28 19.24 -8.52
N TYR A 119 -4.82 19.32 -7.32
CA TYR A 119 -6.24 19.11 -7.05
C TYR A 119 -7.15 20.29 -7.38
N THR A 120 -6.71 21.52 -7.10
CA THR A 120 -7.56 22.72 -7.09
C THR A 120 -8.17 23.05 -8.45
N GLU A 121 -7.39 23.00 -9.54
CA GLU A 121 -7.87 23.30 -10.87
C GLU A 121 -8.88 22.24 -11.39
N PRO A 122 -8.58 20.92 -11.33
CA PRO A 122 -9.55 19.90 -11.71
C PRO A 122 -10.82 19.94 -10.87
N ALA A 123 -10.72 20.16 -9.56
CA ALA A 123 -11.86 20.33 -8.68
C ALA A 123 -12.72 21.53 -9.07
N GLY A 124 -12.10 22.68 -9.36
CA GLY A 124 -12.81 23.89 -9.82
C GLY A 124 -13.55 23.68 -11.13
N LYS A 125 -12.99 22.93 -12.09
CA LYS A 125 -13.66 22.53 -13.33
C LYS A 125 -14.87 21.63 -13.05
N ALA A 126 -14.67 20.61 -12.22
CA ALA A 126 -15.73 19.66 -11.83
C ALA A 126 -16.90 20.35 -11.12
N ILE A 127 -16.62 21.28 -10.20
CA ILE A 127 -17.63 22.07 -9.50
C ILE A 127 -18.44 22.92 -10.46
N LYS A 128 -17.78 23.63 -11.39
CA LYS A 128 -18.47 24.44 -12.40
C LYS A 128 -19.40 23.60 -13.27
N ASP A 129 -18.94 22.42 -13.67
CA ASP A 129 -19.72 21.48 -14.46
C ASP A 129 -20.94 20.96 -13.68
N LEU A 130 -20.78 20.56 -12.44
CA LEU A 130 -21.87 20.10 -11.57
C LEU A 130 -22.91 21.18 -11.34
N ARG A 131 -22.50 22.44 -11.10
CA ARG A 131 -23.43 23.58 -10.96
C ARG A 131 -24.20 23.85 -12.24
N ARG A 132 -23.54 23.80 -13.41
CA ARG A 132 -24.18 23.98 -14.74
C ARG A 132 -25.23 22.88 -14.98
N GLN A 133 -24.99 21.67 -14.50
CA GLN A 133 -25.90 20.54 -14.58
C GLN A 133 -27.01 20.58 -13.51
N GLY A 134 -27.01 21.58 -12.59
CA GLY A 134 -28.06 21.80 -11.60
C GLY A 134 -27.86 21.16 -10.25
N ALA A 135 -26.64 20.70 -9.94
CA ALA A 135 -26.33 20.19 -8.60
C ALA A 135 -26.61 21.24 -7.51
N ARG A 136 -27.27 20.83 -6.43
CA ARG A 136 -27.61 21.67 -5.27
C ARG A 136 -26.63 21.47 -4.12
N ILE A 137 -26.13 20.28 -3.99
CA ILE A 137 -25.13 19.89 -3.02
C ILE A 137 -23.96 19.32 -3.83
N ILE A 138 -22.72 19.68 -3.48
CA ILE A 138 -21.53 19.17 -4.12
C ILE A 138 -20.65 18.50 -3.07
N ILE A 139 -20.29 17.24 -3.32
CA ILE A 139 -19.49 16.39 -2.45
C ILE A 139 -18.22 15.98 -3.20
N CYS A 140 -17.09 16.22 -2.59
CA CYS A 140 -15.80 15.68 -3.05
C CYS A 140 -15.57 14.30 -2.45
N LEU A 141 -15.26 13.32 -3.29
CA LEU A 141 -14.73 12.03 -2.89
C LEU A 141 -13.21 12.08 -3.16
N ALA A 142 -12.39 11.97 -2.11
CA ALA A 142 -10.98 12.25 -2.21
C ALA A 142 -10.13 11.10 -1.64
N HIS A 143 -9.27 10.53 -2.43
CA HIS A 143 -8.21 9.64 -1.96
C HIS A 143 -6.88 10.39 -2.00
N VAL A 144 -6.72 11.40 -1.10
CA VAL A 144 -5.57 12.33 -1.17
C VAL A 144 -4.89 12.57 0.18
N GLY A 145 -5.59 12.29 1.28
CA GLY A 145 -5.10 12.49 2.63
C GLY A 145 -5.55 13.80 3.27
N ARG A 146 -5.47 13.82 4.59
CA ARG A 146 -6.07 14.87 5.45
C ARG A 146 -5.49 16.26 5.20
N LYS A 147 -4.18 16.36 5.01
CA LYS A 147 -3.51 17.65 4.79
C LYS A 147 -4.01 18.34 3.54
N GLU A 148 -4.11 17.58 2.46
CA GLU A 148 -4.56 18.01 1.14
C GLU A 148 -6.05 18.37 1.17
N THR A 149 -6.89 17.57 1.86
CA THR A 149 -8.33 17.86 1.98
C THR A 149 -8.61 19.09 2.83
N GLN A 150 -7.82 19.35 3.87
CA GLN A 150 -7.89 20.60 4.65
C GLN A 150 -7.54 21.82 3.79
N GLN A 151 -6.54 21.69 2.91
CA GLN A 151 -6.18 22.77 1.99
C GLN A 151 -7.29 23.01 0.96
N LEU A 152 -7.82 21.95 0.35
CA LEU A 152 -8.96 22.03 -0.57
C LEU A 152 -10.19 22.68 0.08
N ALA A 153 -10.50 22.36 1.31
CA ALA A 153 -11.61 22.97 2.04
C ALA A 153 -11.41 24.46 2.26
N LYS A 154 -10.19 24.93 2.46
CA LYS A 154 -9.88 26.38 2.58
C LYS A 154 -10.01 27.10 1.25
N GLU A 155 -9.58 26.46 0.15
CA GLU A 155 -9.58 27.05 -1.19
C GLU A 155 -10.95 27.03 -1.86
N LEU A 156 -11.72 25.97 -1.68
CA LEU A 156 -12.98 25.69 -2.37
C LEU A 156 -14.22 25.69 -1.45
N GLY A 157 -14.06 26.06 -0.17
CA GLY A 157 -15.09 25.89 0.86
C GLY A 157 -16.38 26.68 0.66
N ASN A 158 -16.42 27.63 -0.28
CA ASN A 158 -17.67 28.30 -0.68
C ASN A 158 -18.47 27.50 -1.73
N ASP A 159 -17.83 26.53 -2.36
CA ASP A 159 -18.36 25.80 -3.52
C ASP A 159 -18.70 24.35 -3.22
N ILE A 160 -18.06 23.74 -2.22
CA ILE A 160 -18.27 22.36 -1.76
C ILE A 160 -18.76 22.36 -0.32
N GLN A 161 -19.51 21.35 0.06
CA GLN A 161 -20.08 21.24 1.41
C GLN A 161 -19.48 20.11 2.22
N ILE A 162 -19.03 19.06 1.53
CA ILE A 162 -18.53 17.84 2.19
C ILE A 162 -17.35 17.30 1.38
N ILE A 163 -16.31 16.87 2.08
CA ILE A 163 -15.24 16.03 1.57
C ILE A 163 -15.25 14.71 2.32
N ILE A 164 -15.33 13.60 1.60
CA ILE A 164 -15.15 12.26 2.15
C ILE A 164 -13.75 11.80 1.70
N ASP A 165 -12.87 11.57 2.68
CA ASP A 165 -11.44 11.35 2.44
C ASP A 165 -10.98 9.95 2.81
N GLY A 166 -9.86 9.52 2.20
CA GLY A 166 -9.13 8.28 2.46
C GLY A 166 -7.62 8.50 2.44
N HIS A 167 -6.84 7.44 2.18
CA HIS A 167 -5.38 7.42 2.02
C HIS A 167 -4.57 7.36 3.33
N ASP A 168 -4.83 8.22 4.29
CA ASP A 168 -4.03 8.32 5.53
C ASP A 168 -4.38 7.28 6.59
N HIS A 169 -5.39 6.43 6.34
CA HIS A 169 -5.86 5.40 7.29
C HIS A 169 -6.37 5.96 8.63
N ILE A 170 -6.82 7.21 8.64
CA ILE A 170 -7.27 7.91 9.86
C ILE A 170 -8.80 7.91 9.90
N SER A 171 -9.38 7.62 11.08
CA SER A 171 -10.78 7.89 11.36
C SER A 171 -10.91 9.30 11.93
N ALA A 172 -11.49 10.21 11.18
CA ALA A 172 -11.60 11.61 11.58
C ALA A 172 -12.89 12.26 11.09
N MET A 173 -13.35 13.26 11.83
CA MET A 173 -14.38 14.20 11.42
C MET A 173 -13.96 15.59 11.89
N GLU A 174 -13.91 16.54 10.97
CA GLU A 174 -13.57 17.92 11.28
C GLU A 174 -14.34 18.90 10.42
N GLN A 175 -14.46 20.13 10.91
CA GLN A 175 -15.08 21.23 10.19
C GLN A 175 -13.98 22.25 9.82
N VAL A 176 -13.82 22.50 8.52
CA VAL A 176 -12.90 23.52 8.00
C VAL A 176 -13.73 24.58 7.28
N GLY A 177 -13.89 25.75 7.90
CA GLY A 177 -14.87 26.74 7.40
C GLY A 177 -16.28 26.15 7.34
N ASN A 178 -16.89 26.15 6.16
CA ASN A 178 -18.21 25.60 5.91
C ASN A 178 -18.18 24.16 5.41
N VAL A 179 -17.01 23.52 5.32
CA VAL A 179 -16.84 22.17 4.77
C VAL A 179 -16.70 21.14 5.88
N LEU A 180 -17.57 20.11 5.85
CA LEU A 180 -17.37 18.91 6.64
C LEU A 180 -16.35 18.01 5.94
N ILE A 181 -15.23 17.70 6.60
CA ILE A 181 -14.28 16.67 6.16
C ILE A 181 -14.47 15.44 7.02
N THR A 182 -14.58 14.26 6.42
CA THR A 182 -14.77 13.00 7.15
C THR A 182 -14.00 11.86 6.48
N SER A 183 -13.42 11.00 7.32
CA SER A 183 -12.75 9.76 6.93
C SER A 183 -13.13 8.64 7.87
N SER A 184 -13.36 7.42 7.36
CA SER A 184 -13.81 6.27 8.15
C SER A 184 -12.67 5.37 8.65
N GLY A 185 -11.42 5.70 8.36
CA GLY A 185 -10.26 4.85 8.67
C GLY A 185 -9.92 3.90 7.53
N CYS A 186 -9.42 2.72 7.87
CA CYS A 186 -8.96 1.74 6.89
C CYS A 186 -9.46 0.32 7.23
N TYR A 187 -9.18 -0.61 6.30
CA TYR A 187 -9.41 -2.06 6.45
C TYR A 187 -10.85 -2.41 6.84
N GLU A 188 -11.83 -1.63 6.37
CA GLU A 188 -13.25 -1.78 6.67
C GLU A 188 -13.57 -1.82 8.18
N ALA A 189 -12.71 -1.25 9.01
CA ALA A 189 -12.94 -1.16 10.45
C ALA A 189 -14.19 -0.37 10.79
N ASN A 190 -14.58 0.58 9.92
CA ASN A 190 -15.79 1.40 10.11
C ASN A 190 -16.49 1.70 8.77
N ILE A 191 -17.79 1.95 8.86
CA ILE A 191 -18.57 2.58 7.80
C ILE A 191 -18.88 4.01 8.27
N GLY A 192 -18.50 5.00 7.48
CA GLY A 192 -18.84 6.40 7.70
C GLY A 192 -20.28 6.68 7.23
N LEU A 193 -21.15 7.10 8.13
CA LEU A 193 -22.52 7.53 7.80
C LEU A 193 -22.59 9.05 7.79
N VAL A 194 -22.63 9.63 6.59
CA VAL A 194 -22.84 11.08 6.40
C VAL A 194 -24.33 11.36 6.31
N THR A 195 -24.82 12.23 7.19
CA THR A 195 -26.23 12.68 7.21
C THR A 195 -26.31 14.15 6.87
N ILE A 196 -27.19 14.50 5.91
CA ILE A 196 -27.39 15.87 5.42
C ILE A 196 -28.83 16.27 5.64
N GLU A 197 -29.04 17.33 6.40
CA GLU A 197 -30.32 18.02 6.57
C GLU A 197 -30.39 19.19 5.58
N TYR A 198 -31.19 19.05 4.51
CA TYR A 198 -31.31 20.04 3.46
C TYR A 198 -32.66 20.75 3.49
N ASP A 199 -32.65 22.07 3.59
CA ASP A 199 -33.83 22.92 3.46
C ASP A 199 -34.15 23.16 1.98
N LYS A 200 -35.26 22.57 1.51
CA LYS A 200 -35.68 22.69 0.10
C LYS A 200 -36.15 24.10 -0.27
N GLN A 201 -36.73 24.85 0.71
CA GLN A 201 -37.21 26.21 0.46
C GLN A 201 -36.06 27.20 0.43
N ALA A 202 -35.20 27.16 1.44
CA ALA A 202 -34.00 28.00 1.53
C ALA A 202 -32.85 27.54 0.59
N ARG A 203 -32.95 26.35 0.02
CA ARG A 203 -31.94 25.70 -0.87
C ARG A 203 -30.56 25.64 -0.26
N LYS A 204 -30.49 25.31 1.04
CA LYS A 204 -29.24 25.24 1.82
C LYS A 204 -29.20 24.02 2.71
N ILE A 205 -27.98 23.62 3.06
CA ILE A 205 -27.74 22.63 4.11
C ILE A 205 -27.89 23.34 5.45
N ASN A 206 -28.78 22.83 6.31
CA ASN A 206 -28.91 23.26 7.69
C ASN A 206 -27.88 22.58 8.58
N ARG A 207 -27.59 21.30 8.30
CA ARG A 207 -26.66 20.51 9.08
C ARG A 207 -26.08 19.38 8.22
N ALA A 208 -24.77 19.13 8.36
CA ALA A 208 -24.12 17.92 7.87
C ALA A 208 -23.34 17.30 9.03
N THR A 209 -23.47 15.99 9.22
CA THR A 209 -22.75 15.24 10.27
C THR A 209 -22.24 13.93 9.73
N SER A 210 -21.19 13.41 10.33
CA SER A 210 -20.68 12.07 10.07
C SER A 210 -20.66 11.28 11.37
N THR A 211 -21.01 10.00 11.30
CA THR A 211 -20.90 9.06 12.42
C THR A 211 -20.27 7.77 11.92
N LEU A 212 -19.51 7.10 12.77
CA LEU A 212 -18.89 5.83 12.44
C LEU A 212 -19.75 4.67 12.97
N ILE A 213 -20.00 3.70 12.11
CA ILE A 213 -20.54 2.39 12.48
C ILE A 213 -19.38 1.43 12.43
N THR A 214 -18.93 0.94 13.58
CA THR A 214 -17.78 0.02 13.62
C THR A 214 -18.15 -1.34 13.04
N ALA A 215 -17.15 -2.07 12.52
CA ALA A 215 -17.33 -3.44 12.06
C ALA A 215 -17.94 -4.32 13.16
N GLU A 216 -17.58 -4.10 14.44
CA GLU A 216 -18.14 -4.80 15.57
C GLU A 216 -19.66 -4.51 15.75
N GLN A 217 -20.07 -3.23 15.66
CA GLN A 217 -21.47 -2.84 15.72
C GLN A 217 -22.28 -3.43 14.56
N ALA A 218 -21.71 -3.39 13.34
CA ALA A 218 -22.32 -3.99 12.17
C ALA A 218 -22.50 -5.51 12.36
N HIS A 219 -21.45 -6.19 12.86
CA HIS A 219 -21.47 -7.62 13.14
C HIS A 219 -22.50 -8.00 14.22
N ARG A 220 -22.53 -7.26 15.32
CA ARG A 220 -23.53 -7.45 16.42
C ARG A 220 -24.97 -7.29 15.95
N SER A 221 -25.23 -6.52 14.89
CA SER A 221 -26.58 -6.36 14.33
C SER A 221 -27.16 -7.67 13.80
N GLY A 222 -26.31 -8.66 13.51
CA GLY A 222 -26.69 -9.95 12.94
C GLY A 222 -27.23 -9.87 11.50
N LYS A 223 -27.35 -8.67 10.94
CA LYS A 223 -27.86 -8.46 9.58
C LYS A 223 -26.76 -8.75 8.57
N ARG A 224 -27.05 -9.69 7.65
CA ARG A 224 -26.13 -10.05 6.55
C ARG A 224 -26.93 -10.12 5.26
N ASP A 225 -26.35 -9.57 4.19
CA ASP A 225 -26.87 -9.85 2.85
C ASP A 225 -26.45 -11.26 2.42
N LYS A 226 -27.43 -12.17 2.35
CA LYS A 226 -27.18 -13.58 2.05
C LYS A 226 -26.52 -13.80 0.68
N LYS A 227 -26.81 -12.93 -0.29
CA LYS A 227 -26.30 -13.09 -1.66
C LYS A 227 -24.82 -12.67 -1.74
N THR A 228 -24.49 -11.54 -1.10
CA THR A 228 -23.09 -11.07 -1.01
C THR A 228 -22.25 -12.02 -0.16
N SER A 229 -22.79 -12.49 0.98
CA SER A 229 -22.11 -13.47 1.84
C SER A 229 -21.78 -14.75 1.10
N ARG A 230 -22.74 -15.32 0.34
CA ARG A 230 -22.50 -16.54 -0.44
C ARG A 230 -21.45 -16.34 -1.54
N LEU A 231 -21.44 -15.19 -2.18
CA LEU A 231 -20.42 -14.86 -3.18
C LEU A 231 -19.03 -14.79 -2.55
N LEU A 232 -18.91 -14.11 -1.40
CA LEU A 232 -17.67 -14.04 -0.64
C LEU A 232 -17.19 -15.43 -0.19
N GLU A 233 -18.09 -16.28 0.33
CA GLU A 233 -17.79 -17.65 0.74
C GLU A 233 -17.20 -18.48 -0.42
N ASN A 234 -17.74 -18.34 -1.64
CA ASN A 234 -17.21 -19.02 -2.82
C ASN A 234 -15.79 -18.57 -3.18
N TYR A 235 -15.51 -17.25 -3.14
CA TYR A 235 -14.17 -16.73 -3.34
C TYR A 235 -13.21 -17.20 -2.25
N MET A 236 -13.63 -17.12 -0.98
CA MET A 236 -12.83 -17.58 0.15
C MET A 236 -12.54 -19.07 0.11
N ALA A 237 -13.49 -19.92 -0.34
CA ALA A 237 -13.25 -21.34 -0.52
C ALA A 237 -12.16 -21.61 -1.59
N THR A 238 -12.14 -20.82 -2.67
CA THR A 238 -11.09 -20.91 -3.70
C THR A 238 -9.74 -20.47 -3.14
N VAL A 239 -9.71 -19.32 -2.45
CA VAL A 239 -8.50 -18.79 -1.79
C VAL A 239 -7.97 -19.80 -0.77
N ASN A 240 -8.82 -20.31 0.11
CA ASN A 240 -8.42 -21.28 1.15
C ASN A 240 -7.86 -22.57 0.55
N ARG A 241 -8.42 -23.04 -0.58
CA ARG A 241 -7.89 -24.22 -1.30
C ARG A 241 -6.49 -23.97 -1.84
N ILE A 242 -6.24 -22.77 -2.42
CA ILE A 242 -4.96 -22.41 -3.05
C ILE A 242 -3.93 -22.05 -1.99
N PHE A 243 -4.31 -21.24 -1.02
CA PHE A 243 -3.40 -20.72 -0.01
C PHE A 243 -3.31 -21.59 1.26
N GLY A 244 -4.18 -22.57 1.41
CA GLY A 244 -4.16 -23.53 2.52
C GLY A 244 -3.16 -24.67 2.36
N GLU A 245 -2.50 -24.79 1.19
CA GLU A 245 -1.46 -25.80 0.98
C GLU A 245 -0.33 -25.63 2.00
N VAL A 246 -0.04 -26.71 2.74
CA VAL A 246 1.08 -26.74 3.70
C VAL A 246 2.37 -26.87 2.91
N ILE A 247 3.21 -25.84 3.00
CA ILE A 247 4.51 -25.75 2.31
C ILE A 247 5.70 -26.08 3.22
N GLY A 248 5.48 -26.10 4.54
CA GLY A 248 6.51 -26.36 5.51
C GLY A 248 5.97 -26.40 6.95
N TYR A 249 6.88 -26.49 7.90
CA TYR A 249 6.57 -26.50 9.33
C TYR A 249 7.58 -25.64 10.09
N SER A 250 7.14 -24.87 11.09
CA SER A 250 8.03 -24.13 11.98
C SER A 250 7.95 -24.67 13.41
N GLN A 251 9.10 -24.94 14.00
CA GLN A 251 9.25 -25.26 15.43
C GLN A 251 9.45 -24.00 16.28
N VAL A 252 9.66 -22.85 15.66
CA VAL A 252 9.99 -21.59 16.31
C VAL A 252 9.04 -20.48 15.89
N LEU A 253 8.81 -19.52 16.78
CA LEU A 253 8.12 -18.29 16.46
C LEU A 253 9.12 -17.30 15.86
N LEU A 254 8.89 -16.85 14.62
CA LEU A 254 9.67 -15.79 13.98
C LEU A 254 8.88 -14.50 14.03
N GLN A 255 9.30 -13.57 14.88
CA GLN A 255 8.59 -12.33 15.14
C GLN A 255 8.92 -11.24 14.11
N ALA A 256 7.88 -10.50 13.70
CA ALA A 256 7.97 -9.32 12.85
C ALA A 256 7.61 -8.03 13.60
N THR A 257 7.98 -7.94 14.88
CA THR A 257 7.78 -6.72 15.66
C THR A 257 8.58 -5.57 15.08
N ARG A 258 7.94 -4.40 14.97
CA ARG A 258 8.54 -3.20 14.37
C ARG A 258 9.79 -2.73 15.15
N GLY A 259 9.77 -2.83 16.47
CA GLY A 259 10.74 -2.22 17.37
C GLY A 259 10.39 -0.75 17.67
N THR A 260 11.16 -0.18 18.61
CA THR A 260 11.18 1.24 18.96
C THR A 260 12.65 1.68 19.07
N GLU A 261 12.94 2.95 19.32
CA GLU A 261 14.33 3.39 19.58
C GLU A 261 15.00 2.61 20.72
N GLU A 262 14.22 2.19 21.71
CA GLU A 262 14.71 1.49 22.92
C GLU A 262 14.63 -0.05 22.80
N THR A 263 13.81 -0.57 21.90
CA THR A 263 13.56 -2.00 21.76
C THR A 263 13.90 -2.51 20.36
N PRO A 264 14.66 -3.64 20.25
CA PRO A 264 14.98 -4.21 18.95
C PRO A 264 13.75 -4.76 18.22
N GLY A 265 13.74 -4.63 16.91
CA GLY A 265 12.73 -5.16 16.02
C GLY A 265 13.22 -5.18 14.58
N ILE A 266 12.39 -5.66 13.65
CA ILE A 266 12.79 -5.83 12.24
C ILE A 266 13.22 -4.52 11.58
N ARG A 267 12.81 -3.35 12.10
CA ARG A 267 13.06 -2.05 11.48
C ARG A 267 14.24 -1.27 12.06
N ASN A 268 14.96 -1.85 12.99
CA ASN A 268 16.14 -1.22 13.61
C ASN A 268 17.22 -2.22 14.07
N SER A 269 17.00 -3.52 13.88
CA SER A 269 17.98 -4.56 14.27
C SER A 269 17.83 -5.83 13.44
N GLU A 270 18.87 -6.66 13.45
CA GLU A 270 18.81 -8.00 12.87
C GLU A 270 17.74 -8.86 13.57
N GLN A 271 16.91 -9.52 12.77
CA GLN A 271 15.88 -10.43 13.29
C GLN A 271 15.86 -11.75 12.52
N PRO A 272 15.52 -12.89 13.18
CA PRO A 272 15.50 -14.20 12.52
C PRO A 272 14.60 -14.27 11.28
N ILE A 273 13.44 -13.61 11.30
CA ILE A 273 12.53 -13.55 10.15
C ILE A 273 13.14 -12.77 8.99
N GLY A 274 13.88 -11.71 9.29
CA GLY A 274 14.60 -10.92 8.29
C GLY A 274 15.73 -11.72 7.65
N ASN A 275 16.53 -12.42 8.45
CA ASN A 275 17.57 -13.31 7.95
C ASN A 275 17.00 -14.40 7.05
N LEU A 276 15.88 -15.04 7.45
CA LEU A 276 15.19 -16.05 6.63
C LEU A 276 14.81 -15.52 5.25
N LEU A 277 14.27 -14.31 5.18
CA LEU A 277 13.82 -13.70 3.92
C LEU A 277 14.99 -13.26 3.04
N ALA A 278 16.01 -12.65 3.62
CA ALA A 278 17.22 -12.27 2.88
C ALA A 278 17.98 -13.52 2.36
N ASP A 279 18.01 -14.60 3.17
CA ASP A 279 18.59 -15.88 2.74
C ASP A 279 17.81 -16.52 1.60
N ALA A 280 16.47 -16.43 1.62
CA ALA A 280 15.61 -16.90 0.54
C ALA A 280 15.97 -16.22 -0.78
N LEU A 281 16.06 -14.89 -0.78
CA LEU A 281 16.46 -14.13 -1.98
C LEU A 281 17.85 -14.56 -2.48
N ARG A 282 18.85 -14.53 -1.60
CA ARG A 282 20.23 -14.85 -1.97
C ARG A 282 20.37 -16.26 -2.52
N LYS A 283 19.76 -17.24 -1.87
CA LYS A 283 19.85 -18.65 -2.29
C LYS A 283 19.16 -18.92 -3.61
N GLN A 284 17.94 -18.39 -3.78
CA GLN A 284 17.18 -18.57 -5.02
C GLN A 284 17.81 -17.84 -6.20
N ALA A 285 18.29 -16.61 -5.99
CA ALA A 285 18.97 -15.82 -6.99
C ALA A 285 20.38 -16.33 -7.29
N LYS A 286 20.99 -17.13 -6.42
CA LYS A 286 22.40 -17.57 -6.47
C LYS A 286 23.35 -16.39 -6.54
N THR A 287 23.11 -15.35 -5.77
CA THR A 287 23.89 -14.12 -5.70
C THR A 287 24.91 -14.16 -4.56
N ASP A 288 25.90 -13.27 -4.63
CA ASP A 288 26.87 -13.09 -3.55
C ASP A 288 26.21 -12.54 -2.31
N LEU A 289 25.31 -11.54 -2.48
CA LEU A 289 24.69 -10.74 -1.46
C LEU A 289 23.18 -10.66 -1.67
N ALA A 290 22.44 -10.41 -0.58
CA ALA A 290 21.03 -10.02 -0.66
C ALA A 290 20.65 -9.03 0.44
N ILE A 291 19.67 -8.19 0.14
CA ILE A 291 19.01 -7.28 1.06
C ILE A 291 17.49 -7.46 0.98
N PHE A 292 16.81 -7.26 2.09
CA PHE A 292 15.34 -7.36 2.18
C PHE A 292 14.80 -6.25 3.08
N ASN A 293 14.05 -5.30 2.52
CA ASN A 293 13.55 -4.16 3.28
C ASN A 293 12.51 -4.58 4.33
N SER A 294 12.73 -4.13 5.55
CA SER A 294 11.86 -4.47 6.70
C SER A 294 10.43 -3.95 6.55
N GLY A 295 10.24 -2.91 5.75
CA GLY A 295 8.92 -2.35 5.42
C GLY A 295 8.01 -3.36 4.72
N ASN A 296 8.57 -4.34 4.02
CA ASN A 296 7.84 -5.40 3.33
C ASN A 296 7.48 -6.60 4.24
N ILE A 297 7.99 -6.66 5.47
CA ILE A 297 7.68 -7.74 6.43
C ILE A 297 6.50 -7.32 7.30
N LYS A 298 5.31 -7.87 7.05
CA LYS A 298 4.06 -7.41 7.68
C LYS A 298 3.51 -8.33 8.76
N SER A 299 3.89 -9.61 8.77
CA SER A 299 3.35 -10.60 9.71
C SER A 299 4.43 -11.53 10.24
N SER A 300 4.31 -11.90 11.50
CA SER A 300 5.12 -12.94 12.14
C SER A 300 4.76 -14.32 11.59
N LEU A 301 5.69 -15.26 11.64
CA LEU A 301 5.47 -16.66 11.31
C LEU A 301 5.37 -17.49 12.61
N SER A 302 4.17 -18.04 12.85
CA SER A 302 3.88 -18.81 14.06
C SER A 302 4.47 -20.22 14.03
N ILE A 303 4.59 -20.85 15.21
CA ILE A 303 4.88 -22.27 15.33
C ILE A 303 3.73 -23.07 14.71
N GLY A 304 4.05 -24.13 13.98
CA GLY A 304 3.09 -25.02 13.33
C GLY A 304 3.25 -25.10 11.82
N ASN A 305 2.20 -25.53 11.14
CA ASN A 305 2.18 -25.62 9.68
C ASN A 305 2.34 -24.23 9.04
N ILE A 306 3.20 -24.16 8.04
CA ILE A 306 3.38 -22.99 7.20
C ILE A 306 2.61 -23.21 5.91
N THR A 307 1.70 -22.31 5.60
CA THR A 307 0.90 -22.36 4.37
C THR A 307 1.29 -21.22 3.42
N GLN A 308 0.86 -21.29 2.17
CA GLN A 308 1.02 -20.19 1.23
C GLN A 308 0.36 -18.90 1.75
N ALA A 309 -0.78 -19.02 2.48
CA ALA A 309 -1.41 -17.86 3.12
C ALA A 309 -0.49 -17.16 4.13
N ASN A 310 0.32 -17.92 4.88
CA ASN A 310 1.29 -17.33 5.82
C ASN A 310 2.35 -16.53 5.09
N ILE A 311 2.84 -17.02 3.94
CA ILE A 311 3.83 -16.31 3.13
C ILE A 311 3.25 -15.01 2.56
N ASN A 312 2.04 -15.07 2.02
CA ASN A 312 1.37 -13.89 1.48
C ASN A 312 1.02 -12.85 2.56
N ALA A 313 0.68 -13.28 3.79
CA ALA A 313 0.50 -12.38 4.91
C ALA A 313 1.81 -11.74 5.39
N MET A 314 2.90 -12.47 5.30
CA MET A 314 4.24 -11.99 5.66
C MET A 314 4.78 -10.98 4.65
N CYS A 315 4.59 -11.24 3.33
CA CYS A 315 5.03 -10.40 2.21
C CYS A 315 3.83 -10.09 1.28
N PRO A 316 2.91 -9.19 1.67
CA PRO A 316 1.63 -9.01 0.95
C PRO A 316 1.73 -8.17 -0.32
N HIS A 317 2.86 -7.52 -0.56
CA HIS A 317 3.08 -6.71 -1.75
C HIS A 317 3.49 -7.60 -2.93
N GLU A 318 2.95 -7.33 -4.13
CA GLU A 318 3.31 -8.04 -5.37
C GLU A 318 4.71 -7.63 -5.84
N ASN A 319 5.71 -7.94 -5.04
CA ASN A 319 7.10 -7.71 -5.38
C ASN A 319 7.67 -8.91 -6.14
N TYR A 320 8.69 -8.64 -6.94
CA TYR A 320 9.47 -9.65 -7.62
C TYR A 320 10.96 -9.47 -7.35
N LEU A 321 11.72 -10.54 -7.57
CA LEU A 321 13.16 -10.59 -7.39
C LEU A 321 13.86 -9.82 -8.50
N VAL A 322 14.80 -8.96 -8.13
CA VAL A 322 15.71 -8.24 -9.02
C VAL A 322 17.15 -8.56 -8.62
N ILE A 323 18.00 -8.80 -9.61
CA ILE A 323 19.44 -8.98 -9.41
C ILE A 323 20.15 -7.77 -9.99
N LYS A 324 20.90 -7.06 -9.15
CA LYS A 324 21.74 -5.91 -9.52
C LYS A 324 23.22 -6.26 -9.46
N GLU A 325 24.05 -5.60 -10.28
CA GLU A 325 25.48 -5.58 -10.12
C GLU A 325 25.89 -4.34 -9.34
N ILE A 326 26.66 -4.54 -8.27
CA ILE A 326 27.13 -3.46 -7.38
C ILE A 326 28.62 -3.60 -7.09
N ASN A 327 29.22 -2.57 -6.49
CA ASN A 327 30.59 -2.58 -5.97
C ASN A 327 30.63 -2.21 -4.48
N GLY A 328 31.80 -2.21 -3.85
CA GLY A 328 31.97 -1.91 -2.43
C GLY A 328 31.45 -0.52 -2.04
N LYS A 329 31.75 0.48 -2.88
CA LYS A 329 31.29 1.87 -2.68
C LYS A 329 29.77 2.00 -2.74
N LEU A 330 29.11 1.31 -3.68
CA LEU A 330 27.67 1.32 -3.80
C LEU A 330 27.01 0.56 -2.63
N LEU A 331 27.61 -0.57 -2.21
CA LEU A 331 27.14 -1.32 -1.03
C LEU A 331 27.18 -0.46 0.23
N LYS A 332 28.26 0.33 0.45
CA LYS A 332 28.32 1.29 1.54
C LYS A 332 27.15 2.28 1.49
N LYS A 333 26.89 2.91 0.36
CA LYS A 333 25.78 3.87 0.18
C LYS A 333 24.43 3.23 0.48
N ILE A 334 24.19 1.99 0.05
CA ILE A 334 22.98 1.24 0.36
C ILE A 334 22.82 1.06 1.87
N LEU A 335 23.88 0.67 2.56
CA LEU A 335 23.84 0.46 4.00
C LEU A 335 23.71 1.75 4.80
N GLU A 336 24.34 2.83 4.38
CA GLU A 336 24.14 4.16 4.98
C GLU A 336 22.67 4.60 4.87
N GLN A 337 22.00 4.38 3.72
CA GLN A 337 20.57 4.64 3.57
C GLN A 337 19.75 3.75 4.51
N SER A 338 20.11 2.48 4.65
CA SER A 338 19.43 1.52 5.53
C SER A 338 19.42 1.97 7.00
N VAL A 339 20.55 2.50 7.49
CA VAL A 339 20.72 2.93 8.89
C VAL A 339 20.58 4.44 9.09
N ARG A 340 20.12 5.18 8.06
CA ARG A 340 20.07 6.65 8.07
C ARG A 340 19.34 7.21 9.30
N THR A 341 18.19 6.65 9.63
CA THR A 341 17.36 7.10 10.76
C THR A 341 17.72 6.43 12.09
N ALA A 342 18.61 5.42 12.08
CA ALA A 342 18.93 4.68 13.31
C ALA A 342 19.38 5.62 14.44
N PRO A 343 18.87 5.40 15.69
CA PRO A 343 18.17 4.20 16.16
C PRO A 343 16.66 4.13 15.88
N GLU A 344 16.05 5.16 15.29
CA GLU A 344 14.63 5.17 14.95
C GLU A 344 14.27 4.05 13.96
N PRO A 345 13.14 3.32 14.18
CA PRO A 345 12.72 2.25 13.29
C PRO A 345 12.30 2.77 11.91
N SER A 346 12.86 2.21 10.84
CA SER A 346 12.56 2.56 9.44
C SER A 346 12.10 1.38 8.62
N GLY A 347 11.17 1.59 7.68
CA GLY A 347 10.82 0.58 6.66
C GLY A 347 12.00 0.22 5.75
N GLY A 348 12.86 1.20 5.48
CA GLY A 348 14.09 1.04 4.70
C GLY A 348 15.26 0.40 5.46
N PHE A 349 15.09 -0.04 6.70
CA PHE A 349 16.12 -0.84 7.38
C PHE A 349 16.21 -2.21 6.71
N GLU A 350 17.37 -2.52 6.11
CA GLU A 350 17.56 -3.74 5.34
C GLU A 350 18.02 -4.90 6.23
N GLN A 351 17.34 -6.04 6.13
CA GLN A 351 17.81 -7.34 6.59
C GLN A 351 18.71 -7.93 5.51
N ILE A 352 19.79 -8.62 5.86
CA ILE A 352 20.87 -8.91 4.92
C ILE A 352 21.25 -10.39 4.88
N SER A 353 21.85 -10.81 3.76
CA SER A 353 22.45 -12.16 3.59
C SER A 353 23.69 -12.13 2.73
N GLY A 354 24.68 -12.99 3.08
CA GLY A 354 25.94 -13.13 2.37
C GLY A 354 27.07 -12.23 2.88
N PHE A 355 26.75 -11.30 3.76
CA PHE A 355 27.71 -10.38 4.36
C PHE A 355 27.29 -9.96 5.76
N SER A 356 28.15 -9.23 6.45
CA SER A 356 27.83 -8.55 7.72
C SER A 356 28.35 -7.12 7.70
N PHE A 357 27.73 -6.24 8.50
CA PHE A 357 28.24 -4.89 8.68
C PHE A 357 28.08 -4.41 10.12
N THR A 358 28.90 -3.41 10.46
CA THR A 358 28.87 -2.73 11.76
C THR A 358 28.59 -1.25 11.51
N TYR A 359 27.76 -0.67 12.36
CA TYR A 359 27.45 0.76 12.29
C TYR A 359 27.39 1.41 13.67
N ASN A 360 27.63 2.72 13.72
CA ASN A 360 27.45 3.55 14.91
C ASN A 360 26.31 4.55 14.66
N PRO A 361 25.14 4.41 15.34
CA PRO A 361 24.00 5.31 15.14
C PRO A 361 24.29 6.76 15.54
N SER A 362 25.28 7.00 16.41
CA SER A 362 25.68 8.34 16.85
C SER A 362 26.54 9.12 15.84
N ASN A 363 27.06 8.43 14.82
CA ASN A 363 27.82 9.10 13.77
C ASN A 363 26.89 9.95 12.89
N PRO A 364 27.43 10.98 12.22
CA PRO A 364 26.68 11.75 11.22
C PRO A 364 26.13 10.86 10.09
N GLU A 365 25.08 11.36 9.40
CA GLU A 365 24.60 10.74 8.16
C GLU A 365 25.76 10.48 7.18
N ASP A 366 25.64 9.41 6.38
CA ASP A 366 26.65 8.94 5.42
C ASP A 366 28.00 8.51 6.03
N SER A 367 28.08 8.40 7.36
CA SER A 367 29.27 7.97 8.10
C SER A 367 28.96 6.98 9.23
N LYS A 368 27.73 6.45 9.26
CA LYS A 368 27.32 5.50 10.30
C LYS A 368 27.92 4.12 10.11
N VAL A 369 28.08 3.65 8.87
CA VAL A 369 28.66 2.34 8.54
C VAL A 369 30.16 2.38 8.74
N THR A 370 30.66 1.59 9.68
CA THR A 370 32.08 1.58 10.07
C THR A 370 32.85 0.40 9.48
N GLN A 371 32.18 -0.71 9.18
CA GLN A 371 32.81 -1.90 8.60
C GLN A 371 31.79 -2.72 7.80
N ILE A 372 32.24 -3.29 6.68
CA ILE A 372 31.51 -4.30 5.91
C ILE A 372 32.42 -5.52 5.74
N ARG A 373 31.87 -6.73 5.91
CA ARG A 373 32.61 -7.99 5.77
C ARG A 373 31.85 -8.96 4.86
N ILE A 374 32.57 -9.58 3.93
CA ILE A 374 32.07 -10.70 3.12
C ILE A 374 32.87 -11.94 3.53
N GLY A 375 32.19 -12.91 4.11
CA GLY A 375 32.86 -14.01 4.81
C GLY A 375 33.77 -13.47 5.93
N ASN A 376 35.03 -13.88 5.93
CA ASN A 376 36.03 -13.46 6.95
C ASN A 376 36.82 -12.21 6.55
N ARG A 377 36.53 -11.58 5.40
CA ARG A 377 37.30 -10.45 4.87
C ARG A 377 36.53 -9.15 5.00
N SER A 378 37.18 -8.12 5.56
CA SER A 378 36.68 -6.75 5.40
C SER A 378 36.86 -6.30 3.96
N ILE A 379 35.87 -5.64 3.41
CA ILE A 379 35.97 -5.06 2.06
C ILE A 379 36.41 -3.59 2.16
N ASP A 380 37.04 -3.11 1.11
CA ASP A 380 37.25 -1.67 0.92
C ASP A 380 35.93 -1.03 0.51
N MET A 381 35.43 -0.14 1.36
CA MET A 381 34.15 0.55 1.18
C MET A 381 34.18 1.68 0.14
N ASP A 382 35.37 1.98 -0.39
CA ASP A 382 35.56 2.94 -1.49
C ASP A 382 35.96 2.25 -2.81
N ASP A 383 36.06 0.90 -2.80
CA ASP A 383 36.41 0.13 -4.00
C ASP A 383 35.27 0.17 -5.04
N GLU A 384 35.63 0.63 -6.22
CA GLU A 384 34.75 0.66 -7.40
C GLU A 384 35.06 -0.46 -8.41
N THR A 385 36.04 -1.31 -8.16
CA THR A 385 36.53 -2.28 -9.13
C THR A 385 35.96 -3.68 -8.96
N ILE A 386 35.82 -4.13 -7.71
CA ILE A 386 35.29 -5.46 -7.42
C ILE A 386 33.74 -5.42 -7.57
N ARG A 387 33.21 -6.38 -8.33
CA ARG A 387 31.76 -6.51 -8.56
C ARG A 387 31.18 -7.62 -7.73
N TYR A 388 29.96 -7.35 -7.21
CA TYR A 388 29.13 -8.31 -6.48
C TYR A 388 27.74 -8.34 -7.10
N THR A 389 27.14 -9.51 -7.12
CA THR A 389 25.72 -9.67 -7.44
C THR A 389 24.87 -9.49 -6.19
N LEU A 390 23.84 -8.62 -6.26
CA LEU A 390 22.93 -8.30 -5.17
C LEU A 390 21.51 -8.71 -5.54
N ALA A 391 20.89 -9.58 -4.73
CA ALA A 391 19.47 -9.86 -4.79
C ALA A 391 18.69 -8.86 -3.94
N VAL A 392 17.63 -8.30 -4.51
CA VAL A 392 16.78 -7.29 -3.87
C VAL A 392 15.36 -7.39 -4.46
N ASN A 393 14.34 -6.87 -3.79
CA ASN A 393 13.02 -6.74 -4.40
C ASN A 393 12.94 -5.52 -5.33
N ASN A 394 11.99 -5.55 -6.28
CA ASN A 394 11.81 -4.47 -7.26
C ASN A 394 11.53 -3.10 -6.61
N PHE A 395 10.76 -3.03 -5.52
CA PHE A 395 10.47 -1.77 -4.83
C PHE A 395 11.76 -1.06 -4.41
N THR A 396 12.68 -1.78 -3.73
CA THR A 396 13.98 -1.21 -3.32
C THR A 396 14.88 -0.97 -4.53
N ALA A 397 14.90 -1.88 -5.51
CA ALA A 397 15.66 -1.74 -6.77
C ALA A 397 15.27 -0.49 -7.56
N ASP A 398 14.00 -0.11 -7.52
CA ASP A 398 13.42 1.06 -8.20
C ASP A 398 13.50 2.34 -7.33
N GLY A 399 14.24 2.31 -6.23
CA GLY A 399 14.53 3.48 -5.39
C GLY A 399 13.55 3.71 -4.26
N GLY A 400 12.66 2.76 -3.96
CA GLY A 400 11.77 2.82 -2.80
C GLY A 400 12.53 3.02 -1.50
N ASP A 401 11.89 3.57 -0.48
CA ASP A 401 12.49 3.91 0.83
C ASP A 401 13.79 4.77 0.72
N GLY A 402 13.98 5.49 -0.40
CA GLY A 402 15.12 6.37 -0.63
C GLY A 402 16.36 5.69 -1.24
N PHE A 403 16.27 4.43 -1.67
CA PHE A 403 17.37 3.70 -2.31
C PHE A 403 17.63 4.11 -3.77
N THR A 404 17.58 5.40 -4.06
CA THR A 404 17.69 5.96 -5.42
C THR A 404 18.97 5.56 -6.14
N MET A 405 20.05 5.27 -5.41
CA MET A 405 21.32 4.80 -5.96
C MET A 405 21.22 3.43 -6.67
N LEU A 406 20.20 2.64 -6.34
CA LEU A 406 19.97 1.35 -7.01
C LEU A 406 19.34 1.49 -8.39
N LYS A 407 18.70 2.63 -8.72
CA LYS A 407 18.18 2.89 -10.07
C LYS A 407 19.28 2.89 -11.13
N GLU A 408 20.45 3.40 -10.77
CA GLU A 408 21.59 3.53 -11.67
C GLU A 408 22.42 2.24 -11.78
N ALA A 409 22.25 1.30 -10.83
CA ALA A 409 22.96 0.02 -10.84
C ALA A 409 22.44 -0.88 -11.98
N GLN A 410 23.36 -1.56 -12.65
CA GLN A 410 23.02 -2.47 -13.74
C GLN A 410 22.10 -3.59 -13.24
N THR A 411 20.94 -3.74 -13.87
CA THR A 411 20.04 -4.89 -13.66
C THR A 411 20.52 -6.07 -14.49
N LEU A 412 20.81 -7.19 -13.83
CA LEU A 412 21.23 -8.42 -14.48
C LEU A 412 20.07 -9.36 -14.79
N LYS A 413 19.07 -9.39 -13.91
CA LYS A 413 17.87 -10.24 -14.06
C LYS A 413 16.71 -9.68 -13.24
N GLU A 414 15.49 -9.91 -13.71
CA GLU A 414 14.22 -9.65 -13.01
C GLU A 414 13.23 -10.80 -13.21
N GLY A 415 12.26 -10.96 -12.31
CA GLY A 415 11.02 -11.59 -12.68
C GLY A 415 10.41 -12.68 -11.81
N GLU A 416 11.07 -13.26 -10.83
CA GLU A 416 10.41 -14.26 -9.97
C GLU A 416 9.60 -13.57 -8.88
N ALA A 417 8.33 -13.97 -8.68
CA ALA A 417 7.47 -13.46 -7.63
C ALA A 417 8.07 -13.74 -6.25
N LEU A 418 8.14 -12.72 -5.39
CA LEU A 418 8.85 -12.79 -4.12
C LEU A 418 8.28 -13.86 -3.20
N GLU A 419 6.96 -13.99 -3.14
CA GLU A 419 6.29 -15.01 -2.33
C GLU A 419 6.60 -16.43 -2.80
N ALA A 420 6.80 -16.65 -4.09
CA ALA A 420 7.21 -17.94 -4.63
C ALA A 420 8.66 -18.27 -4.23
N VAL A 421 9.57 -17.31 -4.35
CA VAL A 421 10.97 -17.41 -3.90
C VAL A 421 11.04 -17.80 -2.42
N VAL A 422 10.27 -17.13 -1.56
CA VAL A 422 10.24 -17.39 -0.13
C VAL A 422 9.62 -18.76 0.18
N ALA A 423 8.53 -19.13 -0.49
CA ALA A 423 7.86 -20.42 -0.31
C ALA A 423 8.78 -21.58 -0.68
N ASP A 424 9.47 -21.50 -1.82
CA ASP A 424 10.40 -22.55 -2.27
C ASP A 424 11.61 -22.70 -1.36
N TYR A 425 12.12 -21.58 -0.85
CA TYR A 425 13.20 -21.63 0.14
C TYR A 425 12.74 -22.30 1.43
N ILE A 426 11.60 -21.93 2.00
CA ILE A 426 11.02 -22.55 3.21
C ILE A 426 10.78 -24.05 3.00
N LYS A 427 10.23 -24.47 1.84
CA LYS A 427 10.10 -25.89 1.48
C LYS A 427 11.43 -26.61 1.57
N SER A 428 12.52 -26.00 1.09
CA SER A 428 13.84 -26.62 1.00
C SER A 428 14.54 -26.80 2.35
N ILE A 429 14.19 -25.98 3.37
CA ILE A 429 14.85 -26.00 4.69
C ILE A 429 13.93 -26.45 5.83
N SER A 430 12.66 -26.76 5.51
CA SER A 430 11.69 -27.20 6.52
C SER A 430 12.11 -28.52 7.18
N PRO A 431 11.95 -28.69 8.51
CA PRO A 431 11.33 -27.74 9.42
C PRO A 431 12.23 -26.56 9.77
N LEU A 432 11.61 -25.38 10.00
CA LEU A 432 12.31 -24.23 10.55
C LEU A 432 12.60 -24.46 12.04
N THR A 433 13.85 -24.27 12.44
CA THR A 433 14.38 -24.53 13.78
C THR A 433 15.28 -23.37 14.20
N THR A 434 15.66 -23.31 15.46
CA THR A 434 16.65 -22.33 15.94
C THR A 434 18.01 -22.44 15.23
N SER A 435 18.33 -23.61 14.69
CA SER A 435 19.63 -23.84 14.02
C SER A 435 19.66 -23.32 12.57
N ASN A 436 18.52 -23.19 11.91
CA ASN A 436 18.44 -22.71 10.52
C ASN A 436 17.70 -21.38 10.34
N THR A 437 17.28 -20.73 11.44
CA THR A 437 16.56 -19.45 11.42
C THR A 437 17.03 -18.49 12.52
N GLY A 438 18.22 -18.65 13.06
CA GLY A 438 18.75 -17.78 14.11
C GLY A 438 19.30 -16.45 13.58
N THR A 439 19.71 -15.59 14.51
CA THR A 439 20.60 -14.46 14.22
C THR A 439 22.05 -14.92 14.31
N ASP A 440 22.91 -14.43 13.43
CA ASP A 440 24.34 -14.77 13.36
C ASP A 440 25.24 -13.53 13.35
N ASN A 441 24.73 -12.43 13.93
CA ASN A 441 25.43 -11.16 14.07
C ASN A 441 25.80 -10.51 12.72
N ARG A 442 24.88 -10.59 11.75
CA ARG A 442 25.09 -9.95 10.44
C ARG A 442 25.07 -8.43 10.56
N ILE A 443 24.26 -7.90 11.46
CA ILE A 443 24.10 -6.46 11.67
C ILE A 443 24.47 -6.12 13.10
N GLN A 444 25.56 -5.37 13.28
CA GLN A 444 26.11 -5.05 14.59
C GLN A 444 26.09 -3.54 14.83
N THR A 445 25.67 -3.16 16.03
CA THR A 445 25.68 -1.77 16.48
C THR A 445 26.81 -1.58 17.49
N ILE A 446 27.64 -0.56 17.28
CA ILE A 446 28.63 -0.11 18.28
C ILE A 446 28.14 1.20 18.88
N LYS A 447 28.36 1.33 20.20
CA LYS A 447 28.02 2.54 20.96
C LYS A 447 29.18 3.52 20.94
#